data_af6e7f53bd4a0cfe608846a149738441
#
_entry.id   af6e7f53bd4a0cfe608846a149738441
#
_cell.length_a   1.000
_cell.length_b   1.000
_cell.length_c   1.000
_cell.angle_alpha   90.00
_cell.angle_beta   90.00
_cell.angle_gamma   90.00
#
_symmetry.space_group_name_H-M   'P 1'
#
loop_
_entity.id
_entity.type
_entity.pdbx_description
1 polymer ?
#
loop_
_entity_poly.entity_id
_entity_poly.type
_entity_poly.pdbx_seq_one_letter_code
_entity_poly.pdbx_strand_id
1 'polypeptide(L)'
;MIRAHVLCCGGTGCTSSGSQKIQEAFVREIEKQGLSEEVKVVQTGCFGLCALGPVVILYPDGTFYSRVEESDVAEIVSEHLLKGRPVERLVYNEKDETTGAVTESLNDTTFYKSQYRLALRNCGVINPENIEEYIAMDGYAALGKVLTEMTPDEVIQTILDSGLRGRGGGGFPTGLKWKFASSNRGNVKKYVACNADEGDPGAFMDRSILEGDPHALIEAMAIAAYAIGSDEGYVYVRAEYPIAVNRLQIAIDQAKEYGLLGEDIFGTGFNFDLKIRLGAGAFVCGEETALMTSIEGNRGEPRPRPPFPAVKGLFGQPTVLNNVETYANIPQIILKGADWFSAIGTEKSKGTKVFALGGKIRNTGLVEVPMGTTLRHIIEEIGGGIPNGKKFKAAQTGGPSGGCIPAHLIDTPIDYDNLMAIGSMMGSGGLIVMDEDTCMVDIARFFLDFTVDESCGKCTPCRVGTKRLLELLDKIIAGKGELEDLDRMEELCNYIKSASLCGLGQTAPNPVLSTLRYFRDEYVAHIVDKKCPAGVCKNLIQYSIDPETCIGCGICAKKCPADAITRTDYVAPGHKLASMQIDTSKCVKCGACVSTCKFKAISKK
;
A
#
# COMPACT_ATOMS: atom_id res chain seq x y z
N MET A 1 31.64 -24.65 3.92
CA MET A 1 31.17 -23.58 4.86
C MET A 1 30.72 -22.39 4.04
N ILE A 2 29.50 -21.95 4.23
CA ILE A 2 28.95 -20.78 3.49
C ILE A 2 29.68 -19.51 3.96
N ARG A 3 30.34 -18.82 3.04
CA ARG A 3 31.03 -17.53 3.28
C ARG A 3 30.26 -16.31 2.78
N ALA A 4 29.30 -16.52 1.86
CA ALA A 4 28.51 -15.43 1.31
C ALA A 4 27.09 -15.88 1.02
N HIS A 5 26.16 -14.91 1.13
CA HIS A 5 24.76 -15.06 0.76
C HIS A 5 24.39 -14.03 -0.31
N VAL A 6 23.69 -14.49 -1.34
CA VAL A 6 23.10 -13.65 -2.37
C VAL A 6 21.60 -13.60 -2.09
N LEU A 7 21.11 -12.49 -1.58
CA LEU A 7 19.69 -12.29 -1.28
C LEU A 7 19.02 -11.61 -2.45
N CYS A 8 18.11 -12.32 -3.13
CA CYS A 8 17.33 -11.81 -4.24
C CYS A 8 15.92 -11.43 -3.76
N CYS A 9 15.46 -10.24 -4.09
CA CYS A 9 14.10 -9.83 -3.76
C CYS A 9 13.06 -10.69 -4.49
N GLY A 10 12.25 -11.42 -3.74
CA GLY A 10 11.16 -12.27 -4.22
C GLY A 10 9.78 -11.70 -3.97
N GLY A 11 9.65 -10.41 -3.66
CA GLY A 11 8.36 -9.73 -3.60
C GLY A 11 7.75 -9.53 -4.98
N THR A 12 6.41 -9.47 -5.07
CA THR A 12 5.65 -9.41 -6.34
C THR A 12 6.20 -8.37 -7.33
N GLY A 13 6.59 -7.16 -6.89
CA GLY A 13 7.11 -6.12 -7.78
C GLY A 13 8.40 -6.52 -8.50
N CYS A 14 9.37 -7.07 -7.75
CA CYS A 14 10.63 -7.55 -8.33
C CYS A 14 10.41 -8.82 -9.17
N THR A 15 9.52 -9.71 -8.76
CA THR A 15 9.16 -10.91 -9.54
C THR A 15 8.57 -10.53 -10.89
N SER A 16 7.69 -9.54 -10.94
CA SER A 16 7.15 -9.00 -12.20
C SER A 16 8.22 -8.37 -13.10
N SER A 17 9.32 -7.89 -12.49
CA SER A 17 10.48 -7.33 -13.20
C SER A 17 11.57 -8.37 -13.51
N GLY A 18 11.30 -9.68 -13.30
CA GLY A 18 12.19 -10.77 -13.70
C GLY A 18 13.15 -11.25 -12.62
N SER A 19 12.96 -10.93 -11.33
CA SER A 19 13.90 -11.35 -10.26
C SER A 19 14.06 -12.86 -10.13
N GLN A 20 13.05 -13.64 -10.50
CA GLN A 20 13.17 -15.11 -10.52
C GLN A 20 14.24 -15.58 -11.52
N LYS A 21 14.28 -15.02 -12.74
CA LYS A 21 15.31 -15.33 -13.73
C LYS A 21 16.70 -14.94 -13.25
N ILE A 22 16.81 -13.83 -12.52
CA ILE A 22 18.06 -13.37 -11.92
C ILE A 22 18.53 -14.38 -10.86
N GLN A 23 17.64 -14.85 -10.00
CA GLN A 23 17.96 -15.88 -9.00
C GLN A 23 18.45 -17.17 -9.66
N GLU A 24 17.73 -17.68 -10.67
CA GLU A 24 18.12 -18.86 -11.43
C GLU A 24 19.47 -18.67 -12.13
N ALA A 25 19.75 -17.49 -12.64
CA ALA A 25 21.03 -17.13 -13.25
C ALA A 25 22.17 -17.16 -12.20
N PHE A 26 21.93 -16.63 -10.99
CA PHE A 26 22.92 -16.74 -9.89
C PHE A 26 23.22 -18.20 -9.55
N VAL A 27 22.22 -19.05 -9.40
CA VAL A 27 22.41 -20.47 -9.10
C VAL A 27 23.27 -21.13 -10.18
N ARG A 28 22.92 -20.94 -11.47
CA ARG A 28 23.67 -21.48 -12.61
C ARG A 28 25.12 -20.99 -12.67
N GLU A 29 25.33 -19.69 -12.48
CA GLU A 29 26.69 -19.12 -12.61
C GLU A 29 27.58 -19.46 -11.40
N ILE A 30 27.00 -19.53 -10.19
CA ILE A 30 27.69 -19.98 -8.97
C ILE A 30 28.15 -21.46 -9.13
N GLU A 31 27.29 -22.33 -9.67
CA GLU A 31 27.61 -23.72 -9.95
C GLU A 31 28.74 -23.82 -10.99
N LYS A 32 28.64 -23.09 -12.07
CA LYS A 32 29.65 -23.04 -13.15
C LYS A 32 31.01 -22.57 -12.64
N GLN A 33 31.05 -21.65 -11.68
CA GLN A 33 32.29 -21.15 -11.06
C GLN A 33 32.78 -22.03 -9.90
N GLY A 34 32.08 -23.12 -9.56
CA GLY A 34 32.46 -24.05 -8.48
C GLY A 34 32.28 -23.48 -7.08
N LEU A 35 31.40 -22.53 -6.89
CA LEU A 35 31.17 -21.81 -5.62
C LEU A 35 29.98 -22.34 -4.81
N SER A 36 29.29 -23.40 -5.23
CA SER A 36 28.02 -23.89 -4.63
C SER A 36 28.16 -24.26 -3.14
N GLU A 37 29.33 -24.69 -2.68
CA GLU A 37 29.60 -25.04 -1.26
C GLU A 37 29.97 -23.83 -0.40
N GLU A 38 30.15 -22.65 -1.04
CA GLU A 38 30.60 -21.42 -0.39
C GLU A 38 29.59 -20.26 -0.44
N VAL A 39 28.69 -20.29 -1.42
CA VAL A 39 27.74 -19.22 -1.66
C VAL A 39 26.32 -19.77 -1.72
N LYS A 40 25.45 -19.23 -0.88
CA LYS A 40 24.01 -19.58 -0.85
C LYS A 40 23.18 -18.47 -1.53
N VAL A 41 22.35 -18.85 -2.50
CA VAL A 41 21.34 -17.93 -3.08
C VAL A 41 20.04 -18.08 -2.30
N VAL A 42 19.48 -16.99 -1.84
CA VAL A 42 18.24 -16.92 -1.04
C VAL A 42 17.23 -16.03 -1.72
N GLN A 43 16.04 -16.54 -1.94
CA GLN A 43 14.90 -15.71 -2.34
C GLN A 43 14.19 -15.19 -1.09
N THR A 44 14.31 -13.90 -0.84
CA THR A 44 13.69 -13.26 0.34
C THR A 44 12.28 -12.75 0.04
N GLY A 45 11.63 -12.16 1.05
CA GLY A 45 10.49 -11.26 0.87
C GLY A 45 10.88 -9.91 0.24
N CYS A 46 9.94 -8.96 0.25
CA CYS A 46 10.17 -7.62 -0.28
C CYS A 46 11.12 -6.81 0.62
N PHE A 47 12.15 -6.20 0.03
CA PHE A 47 13.04 -5.25 0.74
C PHE A 47 12.37 -3.90 1.03
N GLY A 48 11.28 -3.57 0.34
CA GLY A 48 10.56 -2.29 0.51
C GLY A 48 10.94 -1.20 -0.47
N LEU A 49 12.05 -1.30 -1.21
CA LEU A 49 12.51 -0.31 -2.21
C LEU A 49 12.08 -0.70 -3.63
N CYS A 50 10.78 -0.67 -3.92
CA CYS A 50 10.23 -1.12 -5.20
C CYS A 50 10.70 -0.29 -6.41
N ALA A 51 11.01 1.00 -6.22
CA ALA A 51 11.53 1.88 -7.27
C ALA A 51 12.90 1.46 -7.81
N LEU A 52 13.66 0.67 -7.05
CA LEU A 52 15.02 0.22 -7.36
C LEU A 52 15.09 -1.24 -7.81
N GLY A 53 13.94 -1.92 -7.90
CA GLY A 53 13.89 -3.34 -8.28
C GLY A 53 14.27 -3.61 -9.74
N PRO A 54 14.73 -4.82 -10.05
CA PRO A 54 15.10 -5.93 -9.15
C PRO A 54 16.29 -5.62 -8.26
N VAL A 55 16.18 -6.01 -6.97
CA VAL A 55 17.19 -5.75 -5.94
C VAL A 55 17.90 -7.05 -5.58
N VAL A 56 19.23 -6.98 -5.44
CA VAL A 56 20.09 -8.07 -4.94
C VAL A 56 21.04 -7.51 -3.89
N ILE A 57 21.17 -8.22 -2.75
CA ILE A 57 22.10 -7.86 -1.68
C ILE A 57 23.09 -8.99 -1.47
N LEU A 58 24.37 -8.66 -1.37
CA LEU A 58 25.41 -9.61 -1.06
C LEU A 58 25.88 -9.43 0.38
N TYR A 59 25.88 -10.51 1.14
CA TYR A 59 26.47 -10.57 2.48
C TYR A 59 27.74 -11.39 2.47
N PRO A 60 28.75 -11.08 3.34
CA PRO A 60 28.62 -10.29 4.59
C PRO A 60 28.78 -8.77 4.45
N ASP A 61 29.29 -8.25 3.34
CA ASP A 61 29.58 -6.81 3.17
C ASP A 61 28.34 -5.91 3.02
N GLY A 62 27.18 -6.49 2.72
CA GLY A 62 25.91 -5.76 2.59
C GLY A 62 25.79 -4.96 1.30
N THR A 63 26.62 -5.24 0.29
CA THR A 63 26.58 -4.53 -1.00
C THR A 63 25.20 -4.60 -1.63
N PHE A 64 24.63 -3.44 -1.90
CA PHE A 64 23.26 -3.28 -2.42
C PHE A 64 23.28 -2.98 -3.92
N TYR A 65 22.88 -3.97 -4.72
CA TYR A 65 22.71 -3.85 -6.16
C TYR A 65 21.27 -3.53 -6.52
N SER A 66 21.07 -2.53 -7.36
CA SER A 66 19.76 -2.07 -7.83
C SER A 66 19.59 -2.26 -9.34
N ARG A 67 18.33 -2.48 -9.78
CA ARG A 67 17.98 -2.64 -11.21
C ARG A 67 18.82 -3.69 -11.93
N VAL A 68 19.08 -4.79 -11.23
CA VAL A 68 19.88 -5.90 -11.76
C VAL A 68 19.12 -6.59 -12.88
N GLU A 69 19.83 -6.89 -13.97
CA GLU A 69 19.33 -7.68 -15.09
C GLU A 69 19.98 -9.07 -15.11
N GLU A 70 19.37 -10.06 -15.78
CA GLU A 70 19.94 -11.40 -15.90
C GLU A 70 21.37 -11.39 -16.50
N SER A 71 21.64 -10.47 -17.44
CA SER A 71 22.95 -10.26 -18.07
C SER A 71 24.05 -9.82 -17.12
N ASP A 72 23.70 -9.20 -15.99
CA ASP A 72 24.67 -8.68 -15.02
C ASP A 72 25.22 -9.76 -14.09
N VAL A 73 24.48 -10.88 -13.96
CA VAL A 73 24.77 -11.92 -12.96
C VAL A 73 26.17 -12.52 -13.13
N ALA A 74 26.57 -12.82 -14.36
CA ALA A 74 27.89 -13.40 -14.63
C ALA A 74 29.02 -12.47 -14.17
N GLU A 75 28.87 -11.16 -14.36
CA GLU A 75 29.82 -10.15 -13.90
C GLU A 75 29.86 -10.06 -12.38
N ILE A 76 28.69 -10.04 -11.72
CA ILE A 76 28.60 -10.01 -10.25
C ILE A 76 29.29 -11.25 -9.65
N VAL A 77 29.02 -12.44 -10.17
CA VAL A 77 29.63 -13.67 -9.66
C VAL A 77 31.16 -13.67 -9.86
N SER A 78 31.65 -13.30 -11.05
CA SER A 78 33.07 -13.32 -11.38
C SER A 78 33.87 -12.21 -10.70
N GLU A 79 33.34 -11.01 -10.58
CA GLU A 79 34.07 -9.88 -9.99
C GLU A 79 33.85 -9.78 -8.48
N HIS A 80 32.58 -9.86 -8.01
CA HIS A 80 32.32 -9.68 -6.59
C HIS A 80 32.48 -10.98 -5.79
N LEU A 81 31.75 -12.06 -6.15
CA LEU A 81 31.78 -13.28 -5.34
C LEU A 81 33.11 -14.02 -5.45
N LEU A 82 33.78 -14.03 -6.61
CA LEU A 82 35.06 -14.73 -6.80
C LEU A 82 36.26 -13.86 -6.45
N LYS A 83 36.28 -12.56 -6.82
CA LYS A 83 37.45 -11.68 -6.70
C LYS A 83 37.30 -10.60 -5.62
N GLY A 84 36.15 -10.48 -4.96
CA GLY A 84 35.92 -9.51 -3.89
C GLY A 84 35.83 -8.05 -4.38
N ARG A 85 35.48 -7.81 -5.65
CA ARG A 85 35.38 -6.47 -6.25
C ARG A 85 33.93 -6.18 -6.62
N PRO A 86 33.22 -5.29 -5.91
CA PRO A 86 31.87 -4.87 -6.28
C PRO A 86 31.79 -4.34 -7.70
N VAL A 87 30.65 -4.60 -8.36
CA VAL A 87 30.34 -4.06 -9.71
C VAL A 87 29.75 -2.67 -9.57
N GLU A 88 30.59 -1.65 -9.51
CA GLU A 88 30.27 -0.26 -9.19
C GLU A 88 29.08 0.33 -9.95
N ARG A 89 28.90 -0.02 -11.24
CA ARG A 89 27.78 0.49 -12.07
C ARG A 89 26.40 0.04 -11.58
N LEU A 90 26.33 -1.04 -10.78
CA LEU A 90 25.09 -1.61 -10.26
C LEU A 90 24.87 -1.27 -8.79
N VAL A 91 25.93 -0.86 -8.08
CA VAL A 91 25.84 -0.48 -6.67
C VAL A 91 24.96 0.75 -6.56
N TYR A 92 23.97 0.66 -5.69
CA TYR A 92 23.14 1.82 -5.36
C TYR A 92 23.95 2.79 -4.52
N ASN A 93 24.15 4.00 -5.06
CA ASN A 93 24.90 5.06 -4.42
C ASN A 93 23.94 6.19 -4.01
N GLU A 94 23.71 6.32 -2.71
CA GLU A 94 23.09 7.51 -2.15
C GLU A 94 24.19 8.50 -1.75
N LYS A 95 24.22 9.65 -2.43
CA LYS A 95 25.15 10.75 -2.08
C LYS A 95 24.48 11.62 -1.04
N ASP A 96 25.08 11.73 0.12
CA ASP A 96 24.71 12.74 1.10
C ASP A 96 25.09 14.12 0.51
N GLU A 97 24.09 14.94 0.24
CA GLU A 97 24.28 16.29 -0.35
C GLU A 97 25.09 17.23 0.54
N THR A 98 25.16 16.96 1.85
CA THR A 98 25.87 17.79 2.84
C THR A 98 27.33 17.37 3.03
N THR A 99 27.59 16.07 3.05
CA THR A 99 28.93 15.51 3.36
C THR A 99 29.64 14.98 2.12
N GLY A 100 28.92 14.71 1.02
CA GLY A 100 29.43 14.06 -0.17
C GLY A 100 29.77 12.57 0.04
N ALA A 101 29.45 12.01 1.21
CA ALA A 101 29.67 10.60 1.50
C ALA A 101 28.76 9.72 0.64
N VAL A 102 29.30 8.60 0.17
CA VAL A 102 28.61 7.60 -0.62
C VAL A 102 28.24 6.44 0.27
N THR A 103 26.96 6.07 0.28
CA THR A 103 26.43 4.93 1.04
C THR A 103 26.26 3.72 0.12
N GLU A 104 26.94 2.61 0.42
CA GLU A 104 26.96 1.40 -0.40
C GLU A 104 26.09 0.27 0.19
N SER A 105 25.82 0.32 1.50
CA SER A 105 25.01 -0.68 2.21
C SER A 105 23.55 -0.24 2.31
N LEU A 106 22.63 -1.20 2.14
CA LEU A 106 21.20 -0.97 2.28
C LEU A 106 20.82 -0.35 3.64
N ASN A 107 21.38 -0.90 4.73
CA ASN A 107 21.09 -0.46 6.09
C ASN A 107 21.57 0.96 6.38
N ASP A 108 22.50 1.46 5.59
CA ASP A 108 23.08 2.81 5.74
C ASP A 108 22.36 3.87 4.90
N THR A 109 21.47 3.45 4.00
CA THR A 109 20.65 4.38 3.21
C THR A 109 19.71 5.20 4.11
N THR A 110 19.44 6.45 3.72
CA THR A 110 18.47 7.31 4.41
C THR A 110 17.09 6.66 4.51
N PHE A 111 16.70 5.93 3.47
CA PHE A 111 15.45 5.20 3.41
C PHE A 111 15.31 4.17 4.56
N TYR A 112 16.36 3.40 4.88
CA TYR A 112 16.30 2.38 5.94
C TYR A 112 16.56 2.96 7.34
N LYS A 113 17.53 3.86 7.49
CA LYS A 113 17.88 4.48 8.79
C LYS A 113 16.71 5.24 9.41
N SER A 114 15.85 5.84 8.58
CA SER A 114 14.72 6.65 9.02
C SER A 114 13.46 5.82 9.34
N GLN A 115 13.55 4.49 9.29
CA GLN A 115 12.46 3.57 9.57
C GLN A 115 12.67 2.81 10.88
N TYR A 116 11.56 2.34 11.45
CA TYR A 116 11.54 1.40 12.57
C TYR A 116 10.76 0.16 12.18
N ARG A 117 11.45 -0.86 11.67
CA ARG A 117 10.83 -2.04 11.10
C ARG A 117 10.51 -3.07 12.19
N LEU A 118 9.24 -3.24 12.51
CA LEU A 118 8.71 -4.18 13.49
C LEU A 118 7.86 -5.26 12.82
N ALA A 119 6.83 -4.87 12.09
CA ALA A 119 6.01 -5.79 11.28
C ALA A 119 6.79 -6.32 10.06
N LEU A 120 7.68 -5.50 9.50
CA LEU A 120 8.54 -5.85 8.36
C LEU A 120 9.93 -6.39 8.77
N ARG A 121 10.15 -6.73 10.03
CA ARG A 121 11.50 -7.07 10.56
C ARG A 121 12.24 -8.16 9.77
N ASN A 122 11.53 -9.20 9.35
CA ASN A 122 12.09 -10.33 8.62
C ASN A 122 11.99 -10.21 7.09
N CYS A 123 11.19 -9.23 6.59
CA CYS A 123 11.03 -9.02 5.16
C CYS A 123 12.35 -8.56 4.52
N GLY A 124 12.85 -9.31 3.55
CA GLY A 124 14.14 -9.08 2.93
C GLY A 124 15.34 -9.66 3.71
N VAL A 125 15.11 -10.31 4.84
CA VAL A 125 16.16 -10.90 5.70
C VAL A 125 16.18 -12.41 5.60
N ILE A 126 15.03 -13.07 5.78
CA ILE A 126 14.90 -14.54 5.77
C ILE A 126 14.37 -15.06 4.44
N ASN A 127 14.58 -16.37 4.22
CA ASN A 127 13.82 -17.13 3.24
C ASN A 127 12.42 -17.46 3.81
N PRO A 128 11.33 -16.87 3.28
CA PRO A 128 9.98 -17.11 3.80
C PRO A 128 9.46 -18.54 3.58
N GLU A 129 10.16 -19.34 2.77
CA GLU A 129 9.86 -20.75 2.49
C GLU A 129 10.68 -21.72 3.35
N ASN A 130 11.39 -21.21 4.37
CA ASN A 130 12.21 -22.02 5.28
C ASN A 130 11.91 -21.65 6.74
N ILE A 131 11.18 -22.53 7.43
CA ILE A 131 10.81 -22.35 8.84
C ILE A 131 12.02 -22.24 9.78
N GLU A 132 13.15 -22.90 9.47
CA GLU A 132 14.36 -22.86 10.31
C GLU A 132 14.95 -21.44 10.37
N GLU A 133 14.89 -20.69 9.27
CA GLU A 133 15.35 -19.30 9.27
C GLU A 133 14.42 -18.39 10.09
N TYR A 134 13.10 -18.66 10.12
CA TYR A 134 12.18 -17.96 11.01
C TYR A 134 12.45 -18.31 12.49
N ILE A 135 12.67 -19.61 12.80
CA ILE A 135 13.02 -20.05 14.16
C ILE A 135 14.34 -19.42 14.62
N ALA A 136 15.33 -19.30 13.75
CA ALA A 136 16.61 -18.63 14.05
C ALA A 136 16.46 -17.13 14.37
N MET A 137 15.33 -16.51 14.00
CA MET A 137 14.96 -15.15 14.33
C MET A 137 13.94 -15.05 15.49
N ASP A 138 14.06 -15.94 16.46
CA ASP A 138 13.18 -16.10 17.63
C ASP A 138 11.72 -16.47 17.26
N GLY A 139 11.51 -17.05 16.07
CA GLY A 139 10.19 -17.50 15.63
C GLY A 139 9.64 -18.63 16.49
N TYR A 140 8.34 -18.60 16.75
CA TYR A 140 7.60 -19.48 17.64
C TYR A 140 8.00 -19.44 19.13
N ALA A 141 9.00 -18.63 19.49
CA ALA A 141 9.37 -18.43 20.90
C ALA A 141 8.25 -17.75 21.69
N ALA A 142 7.52 -16.82 21.05
CA ALA A 142 6.37 -16.17 21.68
C ALA A 142 5.23 -17.17 21.93
N LEU A 143 4.93 -18.04 20.98
CA LEU A 143 3.94 -19.10 21.13
C LEU A 143 4.34 -20.08 22.24
N GLY A 144 5.63 -20.51 22.26
CA GLY A 144 6.17 -21.36 23.32
C GLY A 144 5.98 -20.74 24.71
N LYS A 145 6.36 -19.47 24.87
CA LYS A 145 6.17 -18.72 26.12
C LYS A 145 4.68 -18.65 26.52
N VAL A 146 3.80 -18.36 25.58
CA VAL A 146 2.35 -18.28 25.84
C VAL A 146 1.80 -19.61 26.34
N LEU A 147 2.16 -20.71 25.69
CA LEU A 147 1.60 -22.03 26.02
C LEU A 147 2.18 -22.64 27.31
N THR A 148 3.39 -22.23 27.73
CA THR A 148 4.07 -22.83 28.90
C THR A 148 4.08 -21.91 30.12
N GLU A 149 3.98 -20.60 29.95
CA GLU A 149 4.22 -19.64 31.04
C GLU A 149 3.03 -18.68 31.29
N MET A 150 2.05 -18.61 30.37
CA MET A 150 0.98 -17.61 30.45
C MET A 150 -0.41 -18.26 30.41
N THR A 151 -1.33 -17.70 31.17
CA THR A 151 -2.75 -18.01 31.04
C THR A 151 -3.40 -17.21 29.90
N PRO A 152 -4.54 -17.68 29.34
CA PRO A 152 -5.27 -16.92 28.31
C PRO A 152 -5.59 -15.47 28.71
N ASP A 153 -5.97 -15.24 29.97
CA ASP A 153 -6.29 -13.90 30.47
C ASP A 153 -5.04 -13.00 30.55
N GLU A 154 -3.88 -13.52 30.92
CA GLU A 154 -2.61 -12.79 30.93
C GLU A 154 -2.19 -12.40 29.51
N VAL A 155 -2.39 -13.28 28.53
CA VAL A 155 -2.14 -12.94 27.11
C VAL A 155 -3.04 -11.80 26.66
N ILE A 156 -4.34 -11.86 26.94
CA ILE A 156 -5.29 -10.78 26.61
C ILE A 156 -4.88 -9.49 27.30
N GLN A 157 -4.49 -9.55 28.59
CA GLN A 157 -4.09 -8.38 29.34
C GLN A 157 -2.81 -7.77 28.77
N THR A 158 -1.81 -8.56 28.39
CA THR A 158 -0.59 -8.10 27.73
C THR A 158 -0.89 -7.34 26.44
N ILE A 159 -1.81 -7.84 25.61
CA ILE A 159 -2.22 -7.15 24.38
C ILE A 159 -3.03 -5.88 24.68
N LEU A 160 -3.84 -5.86 25.74
CA LEU A 160 -4.53 -4.64 26.19
C LEU A 160 -3.53 -3.58 26.64
N ASP A 161 -2.59 -3.94 27.51
CA ASP A 161 -1.59 -3.03 28.10
C ASP A 161 -0.61 -2.49 27.04
N SER A 162 -0.33 -3.26 25.99
CA SER A 162 0.47 -2.79 24.85
C SER A 162 -0.17 -1.63 24.11
N GLY A 163 -1.49 -1.46 24.20
CA GLY A 163 -2.22 -0.44 23.46
C GLY A 163 -2.29 -0.69 21.96
N LEU A 164 -2.04 -1.94 21.50
CA LEU A 164 -2.11 -2.29 20.08
C LEU A 164 -3.52 -2.04 19.53
N ARG A 165 -3.61 -1.15 18.55
CA ARG A 165 -4.84 -0.89 17.77
C ARG A 165 -4.78 -1.63 16.43
N GLY A 166 -5.92 -2.06 15.89
CA GLY A 166 -6.01 -2.75 14.61
C GLY A 166 -5.42 -1.95 13.45
N ARG A 167 -4.59 -2.58 12.61
CA ARG A 167 -3.86 -1.96 11.48
C ARG A 167 -4.63 -1.98 10.15
N GLY A 168 -5.80 -2.62 10.11
CA GLY A 168 -6.64 -2.66 8.90
C GLY A 168 -7.48 -1.38 8.62
N GLY A 169 -7.25 -0.29 9.35
CA GLY A 169 -7.82 1.03 9.06
C GLY A 169 -8.68 1.64 10.17
N GLY A 170 -9.51 0.86 10.84
CA GLY A 170 -10.43 1.37 11.87
C GLY A 170 -9.80 1.64 13.24
N GLY A 171 -8.61 1.12 13.52
CA GLY A 171 -7.87 1.39 14.75
C GLY A 171 -8.55 0.95 16.05
N PHE A 172 -9.42 -0.07 16.02
CA PHE A 172 -10.06 -0.58 17.24
C PHE A 172 -9.04 -1.32 18.13
N PRO A 173 -9.08 -1.16 19.48
CA PRO A 173 -8.14 -1.82 20.37
C PRO A 173 -8.20 -3.36 20.24
N THR A 174 -7.06 -3.97 19.90
CA THR A 174 -6.97 -5.42 19.60
C THR A 174 -7.30 -6.28 20.81
N GLY A 175 -6.69 -5.99 21.96
CA GLY A 175 -6.94 -6.75 23.20
C GLY A 175 -8.38 -6.67 23.69
N LEU A 176 -9.06 -5.53 23.45
CA LEU A 176 -10.48 -5.38 23.80
C LEU A 176 -11.38 -6.28 22.92
N LYS A 177 -11.05 -6.41 21.63
CA LYS A 177 -11.74 -7.35 20.73
C LYS A 177 -11.57 -8.80 21.20
N TRP A 178 -10.36 -9.19 21.62
CA TRP A 178 -10.09 -10.52 22.17
C TRP A 178 -10.85 -10.76 23.48
N LYS A 179 -10.86 -9.77 24.39
CA LYS A 179 -11.60 -9.83 25.64
C LYS A 179 -13.11 -10.06 25.43
N PHE A 180 -13.70 -9.39 24.45
CA PHE A 180 -15.12 -9.60 24.13
C PHE A 180 -15.40 -11.01 23.60
N ALA A 181 -14.54 -11.55 22.76
CA ALA A 181 -14.70 -12.92 22.24
C ALA A 181 -14.47 -13.97 23.34
N SER A 182 -13.46 -13.80 24.19
CA SER A 182 -13.16 -14.71 25.30
C SER A 182 -14.29 -14.77 26.34
N SER A 183 -14.99 -13.65 26.55
CA SER A 183 -16.08 -13.54 27.54
C SER A 183 -17.30 -14.40 27.23
N ASN A 184 -17.42 -14.93 26.02
CA ASN A 184 -18.46 -15.90 25.67
C ASN A 184 -18.14 -17.25 26.36
N ARG A 185 -18.74 -17.50 27.53
CA ARG A 185 -18.49 -18.66 28.39
C ARG A 185 -19.28 -19.88 27.90
N GLY A 186 -18.79 -21.08 28.30
CA GLY A 186 -19.37 -22.37 27.95
C GLY A 186 -18.56 -23.07 26.83
N ASN A 187 -19.00 -24.26 26.46
CA ASN A 187 -18.37 -25.05 25.38
C ASN A 187 -18.85 -24.54 24.00
N VAL A 188 -18.56 -23.25 23.72
CA VAL A 188 -18.96 -22.59 22.49
C VAL A 188 -17.75 -22.58 21.56
N LYS A 189 -17.93 -23.12 20.34
CA LYS A 189 -16.91 -23.05 19.29
C LYS A 189 -16.58 -21.57 19.03
N LYS A 190 -15.31 -21.25 18.90
CA LYS A 190 -14.84 -19.91 18.57
C LYS A 190 -13.90 -19.98 17.37
N TYR A 191 -13.77 -18.87 16.66
CA TYR A 191 -12.92 -18.79 15.49
C TYR A 191 -11.94 -17.61 15.57
N VAL A 192 -10.77 -17.84 15.01
CA VAL A 192 -9.80 -16.77 14.72
C VAL A 192 -9.75 -16.57 13.21
N ALA A 193 -9.84 -15.35 12.76
CA ALA A 193 -9.75 -15.02 11.35
C ALA A 193 -8.72 -13.91 11.09
N CYS A 194 -8.03 -14.03 9.98
CA CYS A 194 -7.15 -12.99 9.46
C CYS A 194 -7.75 -12.38 8.20
N ASN A 195 -7.88 -11.06 8.20
CA ASN A 195 -8.20 -10.27 7.02
C ASN A 195 -6.90 -9.96 6.25
N ALA A 196 -6.70 -10.68 5.15
CA ALA A 196 -5.65 -10.45 4.17
C ALA A 196 -6.25 -10.03 2.80
N ASP A 197 -7.47 -9.47 2.81
CA ASP A 197 -8.14 -8.92 1.64
C ASP A 197 -7.77 -7.44 1.46
N GLU A 198 -6.54 -7.21 1.02
CA GLU A 198 -5.97 -5.89 0.80
C GLU A 198 -6.33 -5.38 -0.61
N GLY A 199 -7.46 -4.69 -0.72
CA GLY A 199 -8.02 -4.24 -1.98
C GLY A 199 -7.83 -2.76 -2.31
N ASP A 200 -7.27 -1.95 -1.39
CA ASP A 200 -7.03 -0.51 -1.60
C ASP A 200 -6.09 -0.26 -2.78
N PRO A 201 -6.41 0.64 -3.73
CA PRO A 201 -5.50 1.01 -4.79
C PRO A 201 -4.17 1.54 -4.25
N GLY A 202 -3.08 0.86 -4.59
CA GLY A 202 -1.72 1.21 -4.16
C GLY A 202 -1.28 0.59 -2.82
N ALA A 203 -2.14 -0.10 -2.08
CA ALA A 203 -1.79 -0.83 -0.87
C ALA A 203 -1.20 -2.22 -1.18
N PHE A 204 -0.10 -2.59 -0.50
CA PHE A 204 0.55 -3.90 -0.62
C PHE A 204 1.36 -4.30 0.63
N MET A 205 1.00 -3.75 1.80
CA MET A 205 1.66 -4.02 3.08
C MET A 205 1.42 -5.45 3.54
N ASP A 206 0.15 -5.85 3.60
CA ASP A 206 -0.27 -7.17 4.07
C ASP A 206 0.25 -8.28 3.16
N ARG A 207 0.15 -8.07 1.84
CA ARG A 207 0.77 -8.94 0.85
C ARG A 207 2.25 -9.14 1.11
N SER A 208 2.99 -8.07 1.34
CA SER A 208 4.45 -8.13 1.54
C SER A 208 4.85 -8.83 2.83
N ILE A 209 4.06 -8.71 3.90
CA ILE A 209 4.24 -9.49 5.13
C ILE A 209 4.01 -10.97 4.85
N LEU A 210 2.92 -11.34 4.16
CA LEU A 210 2.65 -12.73 3.79
C LEU A 210 3.72 -13.32 2.86
N GLU A 211 4.24 -12.52 1.93
CA GLU A 211 5.33 -12.93 1.03
C GLU A 211 6.68 -13.02 1.74
N GLY A 212 6.90 -12.28 2.82
CA GLY A 212 8.21 -12.15 3.47
C GLY A 212 8.36 -12.81 4.83
N ASP A 213 7.26 -12.97 5.56
CA ASP A 213 7.25 -13.52 6.94
C ASP A 213 5.91 -14.20 7.26
N PRO A 214 5.50 -15.23 6.50
CA PRO A 214 4.20 -15.89 6.72
C PRO A 214 4.09 -16.59 8.08
N HIS A 215 5.21 -17.06 8.64
CA HIS A 215 5.25 -17.73 9.94
C HIS A 215 4.87 -16.80 11.10
N ALA A 216 5.20 -15.50 11.02
CA ALA A 216 4.80 -14.52 12.03
C ALA A 216 3.27 -14.40 12.14
N LEU A 217 2.55 -14.53 11.01
CA LEU A 217 1.10 -14.59 11.01
C LEU A 217 0.58 -15.86 11.68
N ILE A 218 1.14 -17.03 11.33
CA ILE A 218 0.72 -18.33 11.89
C ILE A 218 0.90 -18.33 13.41
N GLU A 219 2.07 -17.94 13.89
CA GLU A 219 2.39 -17.83 15.32
C GLU A 219 1.41 -16.90 16.04
N ALA A 220 1.17 -15.71 15.49
CA ALA A 220 0.26 -14.73 16.09
C ALA A 220 -1.20 -15.21 16.12
N MET A 221 -1.66 -15.93 15.11
CA MET A 221 -3.01 -16.49 15.08
C MET A 221 -3.16 -17.65 16.09
N ALA A 222 -2.13 -18.47 16.29
CA ALA A 222 -2.12 -19.51 17.33
C ALA A 222 -2.17 -18.88 18.73
N ILE A 223 -1.41 -17.80 18.97
CA ILE A 223 -1.47 -17.03 20.24
C ILE A 223 -2.89 -16.48 20.47
N ALA A 224 -3.50 -15.89 19.45
CA ALA A 224 -4.86 -15.37 19.55
C ALA A 224 -5.88 -16.48 19.81
N ALA A 225 -5.70 -17.64 19.17
CA ALA A 225 -6.55 -18.80 19.35
C ALA A 225 -6.49 -19.34 20.79
N TYR A 226 -5.29 -19.47 21.36
CA TYR A 226 -5.09 -19.83 22.76
C TYR A 226 -5.79 -18.83 23.68
N ALA A 227 -5.57 -17.54 23.46
CA ALA A 227 -6.11 -16.46 24.29
C ALA A 227 -7.64 -16.44 24.36
N ILE A 228 -8.34 -16.78 23.27
CA ILE A 228 -9.82 -16.77 23.25
C ILE A 228 -10.45 -18.15 23.42
N GLY A 229 -9.66 -19.23 23.40
CA GLY A 229 -10.12 -20.61 23.45
C GLY A 229 -10.71 -21.09 22.12
N SER A 230 -10.00 -20.87 21.02
CA SER A 230 -10.32 -21.34 19.67
C SER A 230 -9.36 -22.46 19.25
N ASP A 231 -9.84 -23.40 18.46
CA ASP A 231 -9.07 -24.52 17.88
C ASP A 231 -9.01 -24.45 16.34
N GLU A 232 -9.62 -23.41 15.73
CA GLU A 232 -9.70 -23.28 14.26
C GLU A 232 -9.60 -21.83 13.81
N GLY A 233 -8.81 -21.62 12.75
CA GLY A 233 -8.62 -20.32 12.16
C GLY A 233 -8.72 -20.29 10.63
N TYR A 234 -8.97 -19.09 10.11
CA TYR A 234 -9.06 -18.83 8.68
C TYR A 234 -8.22 -17.61 8.28
N VAL A 235 -7.41 -17.74 7.23
CA VAL A 235 -6.77 -16.60 6.56
C VAL A 235 -7.51 -16.36 5.26
N TYR A 236 -8.15 -15.22 5.14
CA TYR A 236 -8.86 -14.82 3.92
C TYR A 236 -7.94 -13.96 3.07
N VAL A 237 -7.43 -14.52 1.97
CA VAL A 237 -6.43 -13.91 1.08
C VAL A 237 -7.03 -13.71 -0.30
N ARG A 238 -6.67 -12.63 -0.98
CA ARG A 238 -7.05 -12.40 -2.39
C ARG A 238 -6.43 -13.45 -3.30
N ALA A 239 -7.22 -13.97 -4.25
CA ALA A 239 -6.71 -14.90 -5.29
C ALA A 239 -5.66 -14.24 -6.20
N GLU A 240 -5.64 -12.90 -6.28
CA GLU A 240 -4.67 -12.11 -7.04
C GLU A 240 -3.29 -12.03 -6.37
N TYR A 241 -3.11 -12.64 -5.20
CA TYR A 241 -1.84 -12.72 -4.48
C TYR A 241 -1.24 -14.13 -4.48
N PRO A 242 -0.96 -14.73 -5.66
CA PRO A 242 -0.55 -16.13 -5.75
C PRO A 242 0.74 -16.44 -5.00
N ILE A 243 1.71 -15.52 -4.95
CA ILE A 243 2.96 -15.70 -4.20
C ILE A 243 2.68 -15.78 -2.71
N ALA A 244 1.87 -14.87 -2.18
CA ALA A 244 1.49 -14.86 -0.77
C ALA A 244 0.73 -16.14 -0.37
N VAL A 245 -0.22 -16.57 -1.21
CA VAL A 245 -0.99 -17.82 -0.99
C VAL A 245 -0.08 -19.04 -0.96
N ASN A 246 0.84 -19.16 -1.93
CA ASN A 246 1.78 -20.27 -2.00
C ASN A 246 2.72 -20.32 -0.79
N ARG A 247 3.33 -19.19 -0.44
CA ARG A 247 4.24 -19.10 0.72
C ARG A 247 3.53 -19.36 2.05
N LEU A 248 2.31 -18.84 2.20
CA LEU A 248 1.50 -19.13 3.38
C LEU A 248 1.14 -20.61 3.47
N GLN A 249 0.82 -21.30 2.35
CA GLN A 249 0.55 -22.73 2.36
C GLN A 249 1.79 -23.53 2.74
N ILE A 250 2.96 -23.21 2.16
CA ILE A 250 4.24 -23.83 2.53
C ILE A 250 4.49 -23.66 4.05
N ALA A 251 4.29 -22.45 4.56
CA ALA A 251 4.51 -22.16 5.98
C ALA A 251 3.54 -22.94 6.90
N ILE A 252 2.27 -23.09 6.52
CA ILE A 252 1.29 -23.91 7.24
C ILE A 252 1.73 -25.37 7.27
N ASP A 253 2.19 -25.92 6.14
CA ASP A 253 2.60 -27.32 6.04
C ASP A 253 3.86 -27.55 6.88
N GLN A 254 4.86 -26.67 6.82
CA GLN A 254 6.05 -26.73 7.66
C GLN A 254 5.73 -26.59 9.15
N ALA A 255 4.83 -25.66 9.53
CA ALA A 255 4.43 -25.52 10.93
C ALA A 255 3.74 -26.78 11.48
N LYS A 256 2.96 -27.48 10.66
CA LYS A 256 2.36 -28.77 11.01
C LYS A 256 3.43 -29.85 11.16
N GLU A 257 4.38 -29.94 10.25
CA GLU A 257 5.48 -30.91 10.29
C GLU A 257 6.33 -30.75 11.56
N TYR A 258 6.56 -29.52 12.00
CA TYR A 258 7.33 -29.20 13.21
C TYR A 258 6.51 -29.27 14.50
N GLY A 259 5.20 -29.63 14.46
CA GLY A 259 4.34 -29.68 15.63
C GLY A 259 4.02 -28.31 16.26
N LEU A 260 4.08 -27.27 15.45
CA LEU A 260 3.82 -25.89 15.84
C LEU A 260 2.42 -25.42 15.40
N LEU A 261 1.72 -26.30 14.68
CA LEU A 261 0.32 -26.14 14.25
C LEU A 261 -0.32 -27.54 14.20
N GLY A 262 -1.63 -27.66 14.46
CA GLY A 262 -2.39 -28.90 14.47
C GLY A 262 -2.71 -29.37 15.86
N GLU A 263 -2.39 -30.62 16.20
CA GLU A 263 -2.72 -31.23 17.49
C GLU A 263 -1.54 -31.16 18.45
N ASP A 264 -1.84 -31.04 19.75
CA ASP A 264 -0.89 -31.11 20.87
C ASP A 264 0.37 -30.22 20.70
N ILE A 265 0.16 -28.97 20.32
CA ILE A 265 1.24 -28.02 20.04
C ILE A 265 2.15 -27.88 21.28
N PHE A 266 3.47 -28.07 21.10
CA PHE A 266 4.49 -28.11 22.17
C PHE A 266 4.21 -29.15 23.29
N GLY A 267 3.36 -30.17 23.07
CA GLY A 267 3.01 -31.14 24.09
C GLY A 267 2.14 -30.57 25.24
N THR A 268 1.40 -29.48 24.98
CA THR A 268 0.63 -28.75 25.99
C THR A 268 -0.85 -29.11 25.99
N GLY A 269 -1.29 -29.96 25.07
CA GLY A 269 -2.71 -30.28 24.85
C GLY A 269 -3.47 -29.22 24.07
N PHE A 270 -2.83 -28.13 23.66
CA PHE A 270 -3.42 -27.10 22.83
C PHE A 270 -3.47 -27.53 21.35
N ASN A 271 -4.64 -27.40 20.75
CA ASN A 271 -4.87 -27.72 19.35
C ASN A 271 -5.29 -26.46 18.58
N PHE A 272 -4.72 -26.25 17.42
CA PHE A 272 -5.12 -25.17 16.53
C PHE A 272 -4.81 -25.50 15.08
N ASP A 273 -5.80 -25.47 14.20
CA ASP A 273 -5.64 -25.66 12.76
C ASP A 273 -5.99 -24.40 11.99
N LEU A 274 -5.26 -24.14 10.91
CA LEU A 274 -5.36 -22.94 10.10
C LEU A 274 -5.66 -23.29 8.65
N LYS A 275 -6.66 -22.61 8.06
CA LYS A 275 -7.13 -22.84 6.70
C LYS A 275 -7.08 -21.55 5.89
N ILE A 276 -6.60 -21.65 4.64
CA ILE A 276 -6.66 -20.54 3.69
C ILE A 276 -8.02 -20.53 3.00
N ARG A 277 -8.59 -19.33 2.85
CA ARG A 277 -9.77 -19.06 2.03
C ARG A 277 -9.44 -17.97 1.00
N LEU A 278 -9.68 -18.29 -0.26
CA LEU A 278 -9.38 -17.37 -1.36
C LEU A 278 -10.59 -16.46 -1.61
N GLY A 279 -10.34 -15.16 -1.58
CA GLY A 279 -11.28 -14.14 -2.01
C GLY A 279 -11.21 -13.93 -3.52
N ALA A 280 -12.35 -13.64 -4.15
CA ALA A 280 -12.45 -13.40 -5.59
C ALA A 280 -12.18 -11.94 -6.00
N GLY A 281 -11.42 -11.18 -5.21
CA GLY A 281 -10.96 -9.83 -5.53
C GLY A 281 -11.92 -8.69 -5.19
N ALA A 282 -13.08 -8.94 -4.60
CA ALA A 282 -14.03 -7.88 -4.26
C ALA A 282 -13.56 -7.12 -3.00
N PHE A 283 -13.26 -5.83 -3.14
CA PHE A 283 -12.84 -4.94 -2.04
C PHE A 283 -13.81 -4.92 -0.85
N VAL A 284 -15.12 -5.05 -1.11
CA VAL A 284 -16.13 -5.13 -0.05
C VAL A 284 -15.90 -6.32 0.89
N CYS A 285 -15.23 -7.38 0.46
CA CYS A 285 -14.89 -8.52 1.30
C CYS A 285 -13.82 -8.22 2.36
N GLY A 286 -13.14 -7.06 2.28
CA GLY A 286 -12.33 -6.51 3.36
C GLY A 286 -13.15 -6.01 4.57
N GLU A 287 -14.46 -5.77 4.41
CA GLU A 287 -15.36 -5.49 5.53
C GLU A 287 -15.57 -6.75 6.37
N GLU A 288 -15.47 -6.62 7.71
CA GLU A 288 -15.37 -7.79 8.60
C GLU A 288 -16.51 -8.79 8.46
N THR A 289 -17.75 -8.34 8.29
CA THR A 289 -18.91 -9.24 8.17
C THR A 289 -19.12 -9.77 6.75
N ALA A 290 -18.75 -9.01 5.73
CA ALA A 290 -18.74 -9.45 4.34
C ALA A 290 -17.69 -10.55 4.11
N LEU A 291 -16.50 -10.41 4.70
CA LEU A 291 -15.46 -11.42 4.71
C LEU A 291 -15.97 -12.74 5.31
N MET A 292 -16.60 -12.68 6.48
CA MET A 292 -17.17 -13.86 7.12
C MET A 292 -18.24 -14.53 6.26
N THR A 293 -19.13 -13.73 5.66
CA THR A 293 -20.16 -14.23 4.75
C THR A 293 -19.55 -14.96 3.55
N SER A 294 -18.44 -14.43 3.01
CA SER A 294 -17.69 -15.07 1.92
C SER A 294 -17.01 -16.37 2.34
N ILE A 295 -16.38 -16.43 3.54
CA ILE A 295 -15.80 -17.68 4.08
C ILE A 295 -16.88 -18.76 4.22
N GLU A 296 -18.09 -18.39 4.60
CA GLU A 296 -19.24 -19.31 4.74
C GLU A 296 -19.79 -19.82 3.40
N GLY A 297 -19.22 -19.36 2.27
CA GLY A 297 -19.63 -19.78 0.91
C GLY A 297 -20.82 -19.00 0.35
N ASN A 298 -21.21 -17.90 1.00
CA ASN A 298 -22.27 -17.01 0.53
C ASN A 298 -21.67 -15.80 -0.19
N ARG A 299 -22.53 -14.99 -0.83
CA ARG A 299 -22.12 -13.73 -1.42
C ARG A 299 -21.52 -12.81 -0.34
N GLY A 300 -20.36 -12.22 -0.61
CA GLY A 300 -19.65 -11.32 0.29
C GLY A 300 -20.41 -10.01 0.54
N GLU A 301 -21.43 -10.07 1.37
CA GLU A 301 -22.27 -8.93 1.74
C GLU A 301 -22.22 -8.69 3.24
N PRO A 302 -22.13 -7.41 3.70
CA PRO A 302 -22.09 -7.08 5.11
C PRO A 302 -23.41 -7.43 5.82
N ARG A 303 -23.28 -7.76 7.11
CA ARG A 303 -24.39 -8.00 8.04
C ARG A 303 -24.64 -6.76 8.90
N PRO A 304 -25.89 -6.50 9.35
CA PRO A 304 -26.17 -5.49 10.36
C PRO A 304 -25.43 -5.78 11.67
N ARG A 305 -24.97 -4.74 12.33
CA ARG A 305 -24.41 -4.78 13.69
C ARG A 305 -25.23 -3.85 14.60
N PRO A 306 -25.53 -4.20 15.86
CA PRO A 306 -25.23 -5.44 16.56
C PRO A 306 -26.05 -6.65 16.06
N PRO A 307 -25.63 -7.91 16.33
CA PRO A 307 -24.49 -8.31 17.16
C PRO A 307 -23.16 -8.15 16.42
N PHE A 308 -22.08 -7.83 17.18
CA PHE A 308 -20.72 -7.75 16.66
C PHE A 308 -20.11 -9.15 16.50
N PRO A 309 -19.10 -9.33 15.62
CA PRO A 309 -18.46 -10.62 15.38
C PRO A 309 -17.91 -11.33 16.63
N ALA A 310 -17.43 -10.57 17.61
CA ALA A 310 -16.99 -11.12 18.89
C ALA A 310 -18.10 -11.90 19.64
N VAL A 311 -19.38 -11.68 19.29
CA VAL A 311 -20.54 -12.39 19.84
C VAL A 311 -21.13 -13.34 18.82
N LYS A 312 -21.29 -12.91 17.56
CA LYS A 312 -21.91 -13.70 16.48
C LYS A 312 -21.22 -13.38 15.14
N GLY A 313 -20.11 -14.03 14.88
CA GLY A 313 -19.29 -13.89 13.69
C GLY A 313 -19.43 -15.06 12.72
N LEU A 314 -18.31 -15.71 12.41
CA LEU A 314 -18.20 -16.80 11.45
C LEU A 314 -19.05 -18.01 11.89
N PHE A 315 -19.85 -18.52 10.96
CA PHE A 315 -20.83 -19.60 11.22
C PHE A 315 -21.75 -19.33 12.42
N GLY A 316 -21.99 -18.06 12.72
CA GLY A 316 -22.82 -17.65 13.86
C GLY A 316 -22.14 -17.76 15.22
N GLN A 317 -20.85 -18.04 15.29
CA GLN A 317 -20.06 -18.24 16.50
C GLN A 317 -19.19 -17.01 16.82
N PRO A 318 -18.77 -16.82 18.09
CA PRO A 318 -17.84 -15.76 18.45
C PRO A 318 -16.56 -15.84 17.64
N THR A 319 -16.16 -14.73 17.03
CA THR A 319 -15.01 -14.67 16.13
C THR A 319 -14.16 -13.44 16.40
N VAL A 320 -12.84 -13.65 16.50
CA VAL A 320 -11.85 -12.58 16.44
C VAL A 320 -11.35 -12.45 15.00
N LEU A 321 -11.49 -11.26 14.44
CA LEU A 321 -10.93 -10.92 13.14
C LEU A 321 -9.91 -9.79 13.32
N ASN A 322 -8.67 -10.00 12.89
CA ASN A 322 -7.64 -8.97 12.80
C ASN A 322 -7.01 -8.94 11.40
N ASN A 323 -6.40 -7.84 11.06
CA ASN A 323 -5.62 -7.65 9.84
C ASN A 323 -4.22 -8.29 9.96
N VAL A 324 -3.54 -8.56 8.84
CA VAL A 324 -2.20 -9.19 8.79
C VAL A 324 -1.17 -8.39 9.58
N GLU A 325 -1.05 -7.07 9.33
CA GLU A 325 -0.09 -6.22 10.04
C GLU A 325 -0.37 -6.18 11.56
N THR A 326 -1.64 -6.25 11.96
CA THR A 326 -2.00 -6.34 13.39
C THR A 326 -1.41 -7.60 14.01
N TYR A 327 -1.59 -8.76 13.36
CA TYR A 327 -1.03 -10.02 13.83
C TYR A 327 0.50 -10.02 13.86
N ALA A 328 1.17 -9.47 12.84
CA ALA A 328 2.63 -9.43 12.75
C ALA A 328 3.33 -8.72 13.93
N ASN A 329 2.62 -7.87 14.67
CA ASN A 329 3.13 -7.20 15.87
C ASN A 329 3.08 -8.08 17.13
N ILE A 330 2.16 -9.06 17.19
CA ILE A 330 1.84 -9.81 18.42
C ILE A 330 3.02 -10.61 18.96
N PRO A 331 3.78 -11.39 18.16
CA PRO A 331 4.91 -12.14 18.68
C PRO A 331 5.94 -11.27 19.41
N GLN A 332 6.25 -10.10 18.85
CA GLN A 332 7.20 -9.18 19.47
C GLN A 332 6.67 -8.53 20.75
N ILE A 333 5.36 -8.26 20.83
CA ILE A 333 4.73 -7.76 22.06
C ILE A 333 4.84 -8.82 23.19
N ILE A 334 4.59 -10.08 22.88
CA ILE A 334 4.70 -11.18 23.87
C ILE A 334 6.16 -11.37 24.33
N LEU A 335 7.12 -11.32 23.41
CA LEU A 335 8.54 -11.52 23.74
C LEU A 335 9.12 -10.36 24.53
N LYS A 336 8.88 -9.12 24.07
CA LYS A 336 9.52 -7.91 24.62
C LYS A 336 8.70 -7.22 25.69
N GLY A 337 7.43 -7.57 25.83
CA GLY A 337 6.49 -7.01 26.81
C GLY A 337 5.68 -5.82 26.31
N ALA A 338 4.55 -5.59 27.00
CA ALA A 338 3.61 -4.53 26.67
C ALA A 338 4.23 -3.13 26.79
N ASP A 339 5.03 -2.88 27.83
CA ASP A 339 5.67 -1.58 28.10
C ASP A 339 6.63 -1.19 26.98
N TRP A 340 7.38 -2.16 26.45
CA TRP A 340 8.27 -1.92 25.31
C TRP A 340 7.49 -1.42 24.08
N PHE A 341 6.38 -2.07 23.74
CA PHE A 341 5.58 -1.68 22.58
C PHE A 341 4.85 -0.35 22.82
N SER A 342 4.31 -0.14 24.02
CA SER A 342 3.59 1.07 24.38
C SER A 342 4.49 2.32 24.47
N ALA A 343 5.80 2.13 24.59
CA ALA A 343 6.78 3.23 24.51
C ALA A 343 7.00 3.75 23.08
N ILE A 344 6.57 2.98 22.04
CA ILE A 344 6.70 3.38 20.64
C ILE A 344 5.39 4.07 20.22
N GLY A 345 5.51 5.16 19.47
CA GLY A 345 4.34 5.88 18.93
C GLY A 345 3.86 7.03 19.82
N THR A 346 2.56 7.34 19.73
CA THR A 346 1.92 8.43 20.48
C THR A 346 1.18 7.89 21.71
N GLU A 347 0.68 8.80 22.55
CA GLU A 347 -0.08 8.43 23.75
C GLU A 347 -1.29 7.53 23.43
N LYS A 348 -2.01 7.83 22.34
CA LYS A 348 -3.25 7.11 21.94
C LYS A 348 -3.06 6.11 20.82
N SER A 349 -1.96 6.16 20.09
CA SER A 349 -1.66 5.28 18.96
C SER A 349 -0.26 4.69 19.14
N LYS A 350 -0.21 3.47 19.72
CA LYS A 350 1.03 2.79 20.08
C LYS A 350 1.61 1.98 18.90
N GLY A 351 2.94 1.77 18.95
CA GLY A 351 3.67 0.96 17.98
C GLY A 351 3.95 1.68 16.68
N THR A 352 4.14 0.89 15.63
CA THR A 352 4.48 1.32 14.27
C THR A 352 3.30 1.20 13.31
N LYS A 353 3.46 1.78 12.12
CA LYS A 353 2.55 1.59 10.98
C LYS A 353 3.34 1.41 9.70
N VAL A 354 2.95 0.42 8.92
CA VAL A 354 3.49 0.21 7.57
C VAL A 354 2.69 1.03 6.56
N PHE A 355 3.40 1.77 5.71
CA PHE A 355 2.83 2.51 4.59
C PHE A 355 3.32 1.99 3.25
N ALA A 356 2.40 1.82 2.31
CA ALA A 356 2.71 1.67 0.90
C ALA A 356 2.81 3.08 0.28
N LEU A 357 4.03 3.54 0.11
CA LEU A 357 4.34 4.88 -0.40
C LEU A 357 4.38 4.86 -1.91
N GLY A 358 3.54 5.67 -2.54
CA GLY A 358 3.41 5.72 -3.99
C GLY A 358 2.95 7.07 -4.54
N GLY A 359 2.68 7.13 -5.84
CA GLY A 359 2.29 8.35 -6.53
C GLY A 359 3.48 9.18 -7.01
N LYS A 360 3.44 10.49 -6.82
CA LYS A 360 4.46 11.45 -7.28
C LYS A 360 5.56 11.62 -6.23
N ILE A 361 6.32 10.55 -6.01
CA ILE A 361 7.41 10.52 -5.04
C ILE A 361 8.63 9.80 -5.64
N ARG A 362 9.82 10.13 -5.17
CA ARG A 362 11.07 9.58 -5.70
C ARG A 362 11.24 8.10 -5.31
N ASN A 363 11.12 7.78 -4.02
CA ASN A 363 11.28 6.44 -3.48
C ASN A 363 9.92 5.81 -3.22
N THR A 364 9.42 5.03 -4.18
CA THR A 364 8.20 4.23 -3.98
C THR A 364 8.55 2.92 -3.30
N GLY A 365 7.71 2.50 -2.34
CA GLY A 365 7.94 1.23 -1.64
C GLY A 365 7.18 1.10 -0.33
N LEU A 366 7.69 0.23 0.56
CA LEU A 366 7.16 0.04 1.91
C LEU A 366 7.99 0.79 2.93
N VAL A 367 7.30 1.53 3.78
CA VAL A 367 7.90 2.34 4.84
C VAL A 367 7.22 2.01 6.15
N GLU A 368 7.99 1.60 7.17
CA GLU A 368 7.48 1.37 8.52
C GLU A 368 8.06 2.40 9.48
N VAL A 369 7.17 3.17 10.12
CA VAL A 369 7.55 4.25 11.05
C VAL A 369 6.73 4.18 12.32
N PRO A 370 7.24 4.72 13.45
CA PRO A 370 6.45 4.91 14.65
C PRO A 370 5.19 5.74 14.38
N MET A 371 4.08 5.38 14.99
CA MET A 371 2.88 6.23 14.99
C MET A 371 3.22 7.63 15.47
N GLY A 372 2.66 8.66 14.81
CA GLY A 372 2.97 10.06 15.13
C GLY A 372 4.14 10.65 14.35
N THR A 373 4.85 9.87 13.55
CA THR A 373 5.79 10.41 12.57
C THR A 373 5.06 11.39 11.65
N THR A 374 5.66 12.55 11.35
CA THR A 374 5.02 13.56 10.52
C THR A 374 4.96 13.12 9.05
N LEU A 375 3.91 13.56 8.34
CA LEU A 375 3.80 13.30 6.91
C LEU A 375 5.01 13.88 6.13
N ARG A 376 5.53 15.02 6.57
CA ARG A 376 6.75 15.63 6.02
C ARG A 376 7.93 14.67 6.07
N HIS A 377 8.21 14.08 7.23
CA HIS A 377 9.32 13.14 7.40
C HIS A 377 9.21 11.94 6.46
N ILE A 378 7.98 11.39 6.32
CA ILE A 378 7.74 10.26 5.41
C ILE A 378 7.97 10.65 3.94
N ILE A 379 7.50 11.84 3.52
CA ILE A 379 7.57 12.26 2.12
C ILE A 379 8.96 12.80 1.75
N GLU A 380 9.50 13.73 2.56
CA GLU A 380 10.72 14.45 2.19
C GLU A 380 11.98 13.65 2.51
N GLU A 381 12.06 13.05 3.71
CA GLU A 381 13.26 12.34 4.15
C GLU A 381 13.28 10.89 3.65
N ILE A 382 12.26 10.09 4.00
CA ILE A 382 12.23 8.67 3.59
C ILE A 382 11.93 8.55 2.10
N GLY A 383 10.89 9.23 1.64
CA GLY A 383 10.42 9.20 0.25
C GLY A 383 11.31 9.96 -0.74
N GLY A 384 12.28 10.75 -0.26
CA GLY A 384 13.19 11.51 -1.10
C GLY A 384 12.53 12.68 -1.85
N GLY A 385 11.34 13.11 -1.43
CA GLY A 385 10.61 14.25 -1.96
C GLY A 385 9.99 14.04 -3.35
N ILE A 386 9.45 15.13 -3.90
CA ILE A 386 8.78 15.13 -5.21
C ILE A 386 9.84 15.16 -6.33
N PRO A 387 9.74 14.29 -7.35
CA PRO A 387 10.70 14.28 -8.44
C PRO A 387 10.60 15.53 -9.34
N ASN A 388 11.67 15.79 -10.11
CA ASN A 388 11.73 16.82 -11.15
C ASN A 388 11.55 18.27 -10.65
N GLY A 389 11.85 18.54 -9.37
CA GLY A 389 11.75 19.89 -8.80
C GLY A 389 10.33 20.42 -8.64
N LYS A 390 9.33 19.58 -8.77
CA LYS A 390 7.93 19.95 -8.56
C LYS A 390 7.60 20.08 -7.06
N LYS A 391 6.50 20.77 -6.79
CA LYS A 391 6.05 21.01 -5.41
C LYS A 391 5.06 19.94 -4.96
N PHE A 392 5.17 19.58 -3.68
CA PHE A 392 4.15 18.78 -3.01
C PHE A 392 2.82 19.55 -2.98
N LYS A 393 1.75 18.90 -3.39
CA LYS A 393 0.40 19.46 -3.38
C LYS A 393 -0.45 18.86 -2.29
N ALA A 394 -0.48 17.54 -2.24
CA ALA A 394 -1.30 16.79 -1.29
C ALA A 394 -0.85 15.34 -1.17
N ALA A 395 -1.33 14.64 -0.13
CA ALA A 395 -1.24 13.19 -0.01
C ALA A 395 -2.60 12.60 0.35
N GLN A 396 -2.94 11.47 -0.27
CA GLN A 396 -4.12 10.68 0.10
C GLN A 396 -3.70 9.57 1.03
N THR A 397 -4.30 9.49 2.22
CA THR A 397 -4.16 8.36 3.15
C THR A 397 -5.41 7.51 3.14
N GLY A 398 -5.27 6.20 3.42
CA GLY A 398 -6.40 5.29 3.55
C GLY A 398 -7.18 5.00 2.26
N GLY A 399 -6.56 5.22 1.10
CA GLY A 399 -7.18 4.91 -0.20
C GLY A 399 -8.56 5.56 -0.39
N PRO A 400 -9.53 4.80 -0.95
CA PRO A 400 -10.89 5.31 -1.22
C PRO A 400 -11.70 5.58 0.05
N SER A 401 -11.26 5.10 1.20
CA SER A 401 -11.93 5.32 2.50
C SER A 401 -11.38 6.52 3.26
N GLY A 402 -10.19 7.00 2.89
CA GLY A 402 -9.49 8.07 3.58
C GLY A 402 -9.74 9.45 3.00
N GLY A 403 -8.86 10.39 3.31
CA GLY A 403 -8.97 11.78 2.89
C GLY A 403 -7.66 12.35 2.38
N CYS A 404 -7.78 13.46 1.67
CA CYS A 404 -6.68 14.19 1.12
C CYS A 404 -6.11 15.17 2.16
N ILE A 405 -4.79 15.16 2.35
CA ILE A 405 -4.04 16.04 3.26
C ILE A 405 -3.30 17.08 2.40
N PRO A 406 -3.66 18.36 2.44
CA PRO A 406 -3.06 19.40 1.62
C PRO A 406 -1.67 19.82 2.15
N ALA A 407 -0.90 20.51 1.30
CA ALA A 407 0.48 20.91 1.59
C ALA A 407 0.65 21.70 2.90
N HIS A 408 -0.31 22.55 3.27
CA HIS A 408 -0.23 23.32 4.52
C HIS A 408 -0.43 22.47 5.79
N LEU A 409 -0.84 21.21 5.64
CA LEU A 409 -0.96 20.22 6.73
C LEU A 409 0.09 19.12 6.66
N ILE A 410 1.18 19.31 5.90
CA ILE A 410 2.24 18.30 5.73
C ILE A 410 2.94 17.92 7.05
N ASP A 411 2.87 18.76 8.06
CA ASP A 411 3.44 18.49 9.39
C ASP A 411 2.50 17.73 10.33
N THR A 412 1.34 17.27 9.83
CA THR A 412 0.41 16.46 10.62
C THR A 412 1.09 15.16 11.06
N PRO A 413 1.08 14.85 12.37
CA PRO A 413 1.50 13.55 12.87
C PRO A 413 0.56 12.47 12.35
N ILE A 414 1.12 11.39 11.77
CA ILE A 414 0.34 10.30 11.20
C ILE A 414 -0.03 9.32 12.31
N ASP A 415 -1.19 9.51 12.89
CA ASP A 415 -1.85 8.60 13.82
C ASP A 415 -3.38 8.64 13.63
N TYR A 416 -4.11 7.74 14.32
CA TYR A 416 -5.56 7.62 14.13
C TYR A 416 -6.32 8.90 14.47
N ASP A 417 -5.98 9.53 15.59
CA ASP A 417 -6.75 10.65 16.14
C ASP A 417 -6.46 11.95 15.36
N ASN A 418 -5.19 12.21 15.04
CA ASN A 418 -4.80 13.40 14.26
C ASN A 418 -5.36 13.35 12.83
N LEU A 419 -5.33 12.19 12.18
CA LEU A 419 -5.90 12.04 10.84
C LEU A 419 -7.41 12.24 10.84
N MET A 420 -8.14 11.70 11.82
CA MET A 420 -9.58 11.93 11.95
C MET A 420 -9.90 13.41 12.19
N ALA A 421 -9.12 14.14 12.97
CA ALA A 421 -9.32 15.56 13.26
C ALA A 421 -9.28 16.44 12.00
N ILE A 422 -8.47 16.07 11.01
CA ILE A 422 -8.38 16.80 9.72
C ILE A 422 -9.34 16.28 8.65
N GLY A 423 -10.20 15.29 8.98
CA GLY A 423 -11.17 14.72 8.04
C GLY A 423 -10.60 13.61 7.14
N SER A 424 -9.46 13.03 7.52
CA SER A 424 -8.88 11.85 6.88
C SER A 424 -9.00 10.62 7.78
N MET A 425 -8.39 9.50 7.39
CA MET A 425 -8.23 8.33 8.24
C MET A 425 -6.97 7.55 7.84
N MET A 426 -6.48 6.72 8.77
CA MET A 426 -5.29 5.89 8.55
C MET A 426 -5.47 4.92 7.38
N GLY A 427 -6.61 4.27 7.31
CA GLY A 427 -6.82 3.17 6.39
C GLY A 427 -5.87 2.02 6.65
N SER A 428 -5.69 1.16 5.64
CA SER A 428 -4.74 0.05 5.71
C SER A 428 -3.26 0.50 5.65
N GLY A 429 -2.98 1.72 5.17
CA GLY A 429 -1.63 2.29 5.06
C GLY A 429 -1.24 2.69 3.63
N GLY A 430 -2.17 2.71 2.70
CA GLY A 430 -1.94 3.31 1.39
C GLY A 430 -1.66 4.80 1.54
N LEU A 431 -0.53 5.29 0.99
CA LEU A 431 -0.12 6.69 1.01
C LEU A 431 0.27 7.14 -0.40
N ILE A 432 -0.63 7.87 -1.05
CA ILE A 432 -0.45 8.33 -2.44
C ILE A 432 -0.09 9.81 -2.45
N VAL A 433 1.11 10.11 -2.88
CA VAL A 433 1.65 11.48 -2.93
C VAL A 433 1.32 12.14 -4.27
N MET A 434 0.95 13.40 -4.24
CA MET A 434 0.50 14.19 -5.38
C MET A 434 1.30 15.49 -5.51
N ASP A 435 1.67 15.82 -6.74
CA ASP A 435 2.36 17.05 -7.11
C ASP A 435 1.38 18.14 -7.62
N GLU A 436 1.94 19.30 -7.94
CA GLU A 436 1.20 20.46 -8.46
C GLU A 436 0.43 20.19 -9.77
N ASP A 437 0.83 19.18 -10.56
CA ASP A 437 0.16 18.79 -11.79
C ASP A 437 -0.99 17.79 -11.59
N THR A 438 -1.36 17.50 -10.34
CA THR A 438 -2.47 16.58 -10.01
C THR A 438 -3.77 17.37 -9.86
N CYS A 439 -4.81 16.98 -10.57
CA CYS A 439 -6.15 17.55 -10.44
C CYS A 439 -6.91 16.92 -9.28
N MET A 440 -7.33 17.72 -8.31
CA MET A 440 -7.99 17.22 -7.11
C MET A 440 -9.43 16.76 -7.36
N VAL A 441 -10.09 17.33 -8.37
CA VAL A 441 -11.43 16.89 -8.81
C VAL A 441 -11.37 15.51 -9.46
N ASP A 442 -10.33 15.27 -10.29
CA ASP A 442 -10.13 13.97 -10.96
C ASP A 442 -9.71 12.88 -9.95
N ILE A 443 -8.91 13.23 -8.95
CA ILE A 443 -8.55 12.30 -7.85
C ILE A 443 -9.79 11.90 -7.04
N ALA A 444 -10.64 12.84 -6.68
CA ALA A 444 -11.89 12.54 -5.99
C ALA A 444 -12.78 11.62 -6.82
N ARG A 445 -12.88 11.89 -8.13
CA ARG A 445 -13.57 11.05 -9.09
C ARG A 445 -13.00 9.64 -9.15
N PHE A 446 -11.68 9.51 -9.25
CA PHE A 446 -10.99 8.21 -9.32
C PHE A 446 -11.32 7.31 -8.12
N PHE A 447 -11.20 7.81 -6.90
CA PHE A 447 -11.51 7.03 -5.70
C PHE A 447 -12.99 6.69 -5.58
N LEU A 448 -13.87 7.61 -6.01
CA LEU A 448 -15.30 7.35 -5.97
C LEU A 448 -15.74 6.34 -7.04
N ASP A 449 -15.16 6.41 -8.25
CA ASP A 449 -15.41 5.46 -9.34
C ASP A 449 -15.04 4.03 -8.90
N PHE A 450 -13.86 3.87 -8.29
CA PHE A 450 -13.45 2.61 -7.66
C PHE A 450 -14.49 2.13 -6.63
N THR A 451 -14.98 3.02 -5.75
CA THR A 451 -15.98 2.63 -4.74
C THR A 451 -17.32 2.25 -5.33
N VAL A 452 -17.72 2.89 -6.44
CA VAL A 452 -18.94 2.53 -7.19
C VAL A 452 -18.84 1.11 -7.74
N ASP A 453 -17.70 0.77 -8.34
CA ASP A 453 -17.46 -0.55 -8.92
C ASP A 453 -17.39 -1.65 -7.85
N GLU A 454 -16.83 -1.33 -6.68
CA GLU A 454 -16.64 -2.27 -5.56
C GLU A 454 -17.84 -2.36 -4.60
N SER A 455 -18.90 -1.61 -4.85
CA SER A 455 -20.12 -1.68 -4.04
C SER A 455 -20.82 -3.03 -4.19
N CYS A 456 -21.10 -3.71 -3.05
CA CYS A 456 -21.90 -4.96 -3.08
C CYS A 456 -23.35 -4.76 -3.56
N GLY A 457 -23.83 -3.52 -3.66
CA GLY A 457 -25.17 -3.16 -4.11
C GLY A 457 -26.29 -3.40 -3.08
N LYS A 458 -26.00 -3.81 -1.85
CA LYS A 458 -27.02 -4.17 -0.85
C LYS A 458 -27.85 -2.99 -0.37
N CYS A 459 -27.22 -1.91 0.06
CA CYS A 459 -27.93 -0.74 0.59
C CYS A 459 -28.04 0.40 -0.43
N THR A 460 -29.21 1.05 -0.47
CA THR A 460 -29.52 2.13 -1.44
C THR A 460 -28.58 3.34 -1.33
N PRO A 461 -28.22 3.84 -0.11
CA PRO A 461 -27.32 5.00 0.00
C PRO A 461 -25.97 4.78 -0.67
N CYS A 462 -25.37 3.59 -0.52
CA CYS A 462 -24.15 3.23 -1.23
C CYS A 462 -24.41 3.02 -2.73
N ARG A 463 -25.25 2.03 -3.11
CA ARG A 463 -25.49 1.64 -4.51
C ARG A 463 -25.91 2.80 -5.42
N VAL A 464 -26.88 3.60 -4.98
CA VAL A 464 -27.45 4.70 -5.78
C VAL A 464 -26.72 6.00 -5.50
N GLY A 465 -26.46 6.31 -4.20
CA GLY A 465 -25.87 7.57 -3.80
C GLY A 465 -24.47 7.78 -4.36
N THR A 466 -23.57 6.78 -4.26
CA THR A 466 -22.22 6.90 -4.81
C THR A 466 -22.24 7.09 -6.33
N LYS A 467 -23.16 6.41 -7.04
CA LYS A 467 -23.33 6.58 -8.48
C LYS A 467 -23.78 7.99 -8.85
N ARG A 468 -24.76 8.56 -8.12
CA ARG A 468 -25.21 9.93 -8.34
C ARG A 468 -24.11 10.95 -8.03
N LEU A 469 -23.32 10.71 -6.98
CA LEU A 469 -22.18 11.55 -6.64
C LEU A 469 -21.10 11.51 -7.74
N LEU A 470 -20.83 10.34 -8.31
CA LEU A 470 -19.89 10.18 -9.42
C LEU A 470 -20.37 10.94 -10.67
N GLU A 471 -21.65 10.88 -10.99
CA GLU A 471 -22.24 11.63 -12.12
C GLU A 471 -22.08 13.15 -11.97
N LEU A 472 -22.14 13.69 -10.75
CA LEU A 472 -21.86 15.10 -10.48
C LEU A 472 -20.39 15.45 -10.74
N LEU A 473 -19.45 14.59 -10.29
CA LEU A 473 -18.03 14.78 -10.60
C LEU A 473 -17.75 14.68 -12.10
N ASP A 474 -18.34 13.71 -12.79
CA ASP A 474 -18.24 13.57 -14.26
C ASP A 474 -18.78 14.82 -14.98
N LYS A 475 -19.92 15.38 -14.50
CA LYS A 475 -20.49 16.63 -15.01
C LYS A 475 -19.49 17.79 -14.87
N ILE A 476 -18.80 17.90 -13.74
CA ILE A 476 -17.83 18.98 -13.45
C ILE A 476 -16.58 18.83 -14.36
N ILE A 477 -15.96 17.66 -14.42
CA ILE A 477 -14.76 17.45 -15.27
C ILE A 477 -15.07 17.55 -16.77
N ALA A 478 -16.33 17.33 -17.16
CA ALA A 478 -16.80 17.56 -18.53
C ALA A 478 -17.02 19.04 -18.87
N GLY A 479 -16.85 19.96 -17.88
CA GLY A 479 -17.08 21.39 -18.04
C GLY A 479 -18.55 21.80 -18.04
N LYS A 480 -19.45 20.90 -17.64
CA LYS A 480 -20.92 21.11 -17.59
C LYS A 480 -21.44 21.38 -16.18
N GLY A 481 -20.55 21.42 -15.17
CA GLY A 481 -20.91 21.67 -13.78
C GLY A 481 -21.49 23.06 -13.56
N GLU A 482 -22.28 23.20 -12.51
CA GLU A 482 -22.89 24.41 -11.99
C GLU A 482 -22.50 24.58 -10.52
N LEU A 483 -22.49 25.81 -9.98
CA LEU A 483 -22.07 26.03 -8.59
C LEU A 483 -22.95 25.31 -7.57
N GLU A 484 -24.24 25.20 -7.86
CA GLU A 484 -25.23 24.48 -7.07
C GLU A 484 -24.93 22.97 -6.97
N ASP A 485 -24.16 22.41 -7.91
CA ASP A 485 -23.74 21.01 -7.85
C ASP A 485 -22.82 20.77 -6.67
N LEU A 486 -22.04 21.76 -6.21
CA LEU A 486 -21.15 21.63 -5.04
C LEU A 486 -21.96 21.41 -3.75
N ASP A 487 -23.03 22.16 -3.55
CA ASP A 487 -23.90 22.04 -2.38
C ASP A 487 -24.64 20.69 -2.40
N ARG A 488 -25.15 20.30 -3.59
CA ARG A 488 -25.76 18.97 -3.79
C ARG A 488 -24.80 17.83 -3.49
N MET A 489 -23.52 17.98 -3.86
CA MET A 489 -22.48 16.99 -3.57
C MET A 489 -22.25 16.87 -2.05
N GLU A 490 -22.15 17.99 -1.32
CA GLU A 490 -21.97 17.98 0.13
C GLU A 490 -23.16 17.32 0.85
N GLU A 491 -24.40 17.65 0.46
CA GLU A 491 -25.62 17.03 1.01
C GLU A 491 -25.64 15.53 0.75
N LEU A 492 -25.36 15.12 -0.50
CA LEU A 492 -25.36 13.71 -0.89
C LEU A 492 -24.26 12.93 -0.18
N CYS A 493 -23.06 13.51 -0.03
CA CYS A 493 -21.96 12.93 0.74
C CYS A 493 -22.37 12.63 2.19
N ASN A 494 -22.99 13.61 2.86
CA ASN A 494 -23.45 13.47 4.24
C ASN A 494 -24.56 12.41 4.37
N TYR A 495 -25.47 12.36 3.42
CA TYR A 495 -26.52 11.33 3.37
C TYR A 495 -25.92 9.91 3.19
N ILE A 496 -25.02 9.74 2.22
CA ILE A 496 -24.34 8.44 1.98
C ILE A 496 -23.61 7.99 3.24
N LYS A 497 -22.86 8.90 3.87
CA LYS A 497 -22.05 8.64 5.06
C LYS A 497 -22.90 8.18 6.25
N SER A 498 -24.04 8.84 6.49
CA SER A 498 -24.89 8.56 7.65
C SER A 498 -25.82 7.37 7.46
N ALA A 499 -26.24 7.07 6.23
CA ALA A 499 -27.29 6.08 5.96
C ALA A 499 -26.77 4.75 5.38
N SER A 500 -25.47 4.64 5.03
CA SER A 500 -24.91 3.40 4.51
C SER A 500 -24.72 2.34 5.59
N LEU A 501 -24.92 1.06 5.22
CA LEU A 501 -24.90 -0.08 6.12
C LEU A 501 -23.51 -0.39 6.69
N CYS A 502 -22.47 -0.28 5.88
CA CYS A 502 -21.10 -0.68 6.26
C CYS A 502 -20.07 0.41 5.96
N GLY A 503 -18.83 0.17 6.43
CA GLY A 503 -17.70 1.09 6.28
C GLY A 503 -17.42 1.54 4.85
N LEU A 504 -17.58 0.66 3.86
CA LEU A 504 -17.35 1.02 2.46
C LEU A 504 -18.22 2.23 2.04
N GLY A 505 -19.53 2.16 2.21
CA GLY A 505 -20.42 3.28 1.87
C GLY A 505 -20.28 4.47 2.82
N GLN A 506 -20.03 4.23 4.12
CA GLN A 506 -19.85 5.29 5.11
C GLN A 506 -18.59 6.13 4.86
N THR A 507 -17.57 5.56 4.24
CA THR A 507 -16.29 6.26 3.97
C THR A 507 -16.12 6.70 2.52
N ALA A 508 -16.88 6.14 1.58
CA ALA A 508 -16.85 6.50 0.16
C ALA A 508 -16.86 8.03 -0.13
N PRO A 509 -17.59 8.86 0.62
CA PRO A 509 -17.60 10.32 0.42
C PRO A 509 -16.34 11.03 0.92
N ASN A 510 -15.47 10.42 1.72
CA ASN A 510 -14.35 11.11 2.37
C ASN A 510 -13.37 11.78 1.38
N PRO A 511 -12.94 11.12 0.27
CA PRO A 511 -12.09 11.77 -0.72
C PRO A 511 -12.76 13.01 -1.35
N VAL A 512 -14.06 12.94 -1.61
CA VAL A 512 -14.83 14.06 -2.18
C VAL A 512 -14.94 15.20 -1.17
N LEU A 513 -15.33 14.91 0.07
CA LEU A 513 -15.48 15.92 1.13
C LEU A 513 -14.14 16.61 1.45
N SER A 514 -13.04 15.85 1.51
CA SER A 514 -11.72 16.42 1.81
C SER A 514 -11.22 17.30 0.67
N THR A 515 -11.40 16.89 -0.59
CA THR A 515 -11.02 17.72 -1.74
C THR A 515 -11.91 18.94 -1.90
N LEU A 516 -13.22 18.86 -1.65
CA LEU A 516 -14.11 20.02 -1.59
C LEU A 516 -13.70 21.01 -0.48
N ARG A 517 -13.29 20.49 0.68
CA ARG A 517 -12.87 21.32 1.82
C ARG A 517 -11.58 22.09 1.55
N TYR A 518 -10.58 21.42 0.96
CA TYR A 518 -9.22 21.97 0.86
C TYR A 518 -8.86 22.53 -0.53
N PHE A 519 -9.61 22.17 -1.57
CA PHE A 519 -9.35 22.54 -2.97
C PHE A 519 -10.63 22.99 -3.70
N ARG A 520 -11.51 23.68 -2.97
CA ARG A 520 -12.78 24.20 -3.54
C ARG A 520 -12.53 25.13 -4.74
N ASP A 521 -11.43 25.85 -4.73
CA ASP A 521 -10.99 26.72 -5.82
C ASP A 521 -10.79 25.96 -7.14
N GLU A 522 -10.28 24.72 -7.10
CA GLU A 522 -10.15 23.91 -8.31
C GLU A 522 -11.53 23.49 -8.86
N TYR A 523 -12.49 23.16 -8.00
CA TYR A 523 -13.86 22.88 -8.41
C TYR A 523 -14.51 24.11 -9.07
N VAL A 524 -14.33 25.28 -8.47
CA VAL A 524 -14.83 26.55 -9.01
C VAL A 524 -14.18 26.84 -10.37
N ALA A 525 -12.88 26.66 -10.51
CA ALA A 525 -12.18 26.83 -11.79
C ALA A 525 -12.73 25.89 -12.89
N HIS A 526 -13.04 24.63 -12.55
CA HIS A 526 -13.65 23.70 -13.50
C HIS A 526 -15.07 24.13 -13.91
N ILE A 527 -15.83 24.71 -12.97
CA ILE A 527 -17.23 25.09 -13.17
C ILE A 527 -17.35 26.46 -13.84
N VAL A 528 -16.69 27.47 -13.29
CA VAL A 528 -16.82 28.88 -13.73
C VAL A 528 -15.88 29.19 -14.88
N ASP A 529 -14.59 28.95 -14.67
CA ASP A 529 -13.55 29.29 -15.65
C ASP A 529 -13.45 28.28 -16.79
N LYS A 530 -14.16 27.16 -16.70
CA LYS A 530 -14.06 26.02 -17.65
C LYS A 530 -12.64 25.59 -17.89
N LYS A 531 -11.83 25.60 -16.83
CA LYS A 531 -10.38 25.31 -16.87
C LYS A 531 -10.01 24.31 -15.79
N CYS A 532 -9.17 23.33 -16.15
CA CYS A 532 -8.51 22.44 -15.20
C CYS A 532 -7.14 23.04 -14.85
N PRO A 533 -6.89 23.52 -13.62
CA PRO A 533 -5.59 24.13 -13.26
C PRO A 533 -4.41 23.20 -13.47
N ALA A 534 -4.57 21.91 -13.21
CA ALA A 534 -3.56 20.87 -13.43
C ALA A 534 -3.46 20.40 -14.90
N GLY A 535 -4.38 20.84 -15.77
CA GLY A 535 -4.42 20.44 -17.17
C GLY A 535 -4.62 18.95 -17.41
N VAL A 536 -5.34 18.24 -16.53
CA VAL A 536 -5.60 16.79 -16.61
C VAL A 536 -6.93 16.50 -17.30
N CYS A 537 -7.98 17.26 -16.99
CA CYS A 537 -9.33 17.03 -17.48
C CYS A 537 -9.46 17.35 -18.95
N LYS A 538 -9.50 16.35 -19.83
CA LYS A 538 -9.44 16.48 -21.29
C LYS A 538 -10.45 17.47 -21.86
N ASN A 539 -11.66 17.53 -21.32
CA ASN A 539 -12.70 18.42 -21.80
C ASN A 539 -12.45 19.90 -21.48
N LEU A 540 -11.56 20.19 -20.53
CA LEU A 540 -11.21 21.53 -20.06
C LEU A 540 -9.83 21.98 -20.52
N ILE A 541 -9.09 21.12 -21.24
CA ILE A 541 -7.82 21.48 -21.85
C ILE A 541 -8.08 22.28 -23.13
N GLN A 542 -7.35 23.36 -23.28
CA GLN A 542 -7.26 24.10 -24.55
C GLN A 542 -5.82 24.16 -25.00
N TYR A 543 -5.61 23.97 -26.29
CA TYR A 543 -4.31 24.20 -26.90
C TYR A 543 -4.32 25.54 -27.64
N SER A 544 -3.28 26.33 -27.43
CA SER A 544 -3.10 27.59 -28.13
C SER A 544 -1.71 27.62 -28.78
N ILE A 545 -1.64 28.27 -29.94
CA ILE A 545 -0.37 28.55 -30.64
C ILE A 545 -0.01 30.00 -30.36
N ASP A 546 1.19 30.20 -29.82
CA ASP A 546 1.74 31.54 -29.67
C ASP A 546 2.18 32.04 -31.06
N PRO A 547 1.56 33.10 -31.60
CA PRO A 547 1.87 33.58 -32.95
C PRO A 547 3.28 34.15 -33.06
N GLU A 548 3.86 34.69 -31.97
CA GLU A 548 5.20 35.25 -31.94
C GLU A 548 6.29 34.19 -32.04
N THR A 549 6.08 33.04 -31.41
CA THR A 549 7.02 31.92 -31.42
C THR A 549 6.81 31.00 -32.64
N CYS A 550 5.62 31.05 -33.26
CA CYS A 550 5.25 30.16 -34.36
C CYS A 550 5.87 30.59 -35.69
N ILE A 551 6.81 29.83 -36.23
CA ILE A 551 7.45 30.08 -37.53
C ILE A 551 6.59 29.72 -38.75
N GLY A 552 5.34 29.26 -38.56
CA GLY A 552 4.44 28.92 -39.66
C GLY A 552 4.79 27.65 -40.46
N CYS A 553 5.58 26.71 -39.93
CA CYS A 553 6.05 25.53 -40.68
C CYS A 553 4.95 24.54 -41.08
N GLY A 554 3.76 24.56 -40.43
CA GLY A 554 2.60 23.74 -40.75
C GLY A 554 2.70 22.25 -40.36
N ILE A 555 3.77 21.82 -39.69
CA ILE A 555 3.93 20.39 -39.30
C ILE A 555 2.82 19.96 -38.35
N CYS A 556 2.42 20.84 -37.41
CA CYS A 556 1.31 20.56 -36.48
C CYS A 556 -0.04 20.36 -37.21
N ALA A 557 -0.30 21.11 -38.27
CA ALA A 557 -1.51 20.93 -39.09
C ALA A 557 -1.53 19.57 -39.80
N LYS A 558 -0.37 19.17 -40.39
CA LYS A 558 -0.25 17.85 -41.07
C LYS A 558 -0.42 16.65 -40.11
N LYS A 559 -0.16 16.86 -38.82
CA LYS A 559 -0.29 15.80 -37.79
C LYS A 559 -1.61 15.88 -37.04
N CYS A 560 -2.46 16.86 -37.34
CA CYS A 560 -3.75 17.00 -36.65
C CYS A 560 -4.77 16.00 -37.19
N PRO A 561 -5.27 15.04 -36.39
CA PRO A 561 -6.23 14.06 -36.88
C PRO A 561 -7.63 14.62 -37.15
N ALA A 562 -7.88 15.86 -36.69
CA ALA A 562 -9.19 16.52 -36.82
C ALA A 562 -9.14 17.75 -37.75
N ASP A 563 -8.05 17.97 -38.46
CA ASP A 563 -7.83 19.15 -39.33
C ASP A 563 -8.18 20.49 -38.64
N ALA A 564 -7.95 20.55 -37.31
CA ALA A 564 -8.30 21.68 -36.49
C ALA A 564 -7.24 22.82 -36.51
N ILE A 565 -6.18 22.72 -37.31
CA ILE A 565 -5.08 23.69 -37.33
C ILE A 565 -4.95 24.31 -38.71
N THR A 566 -5.17 25.58 -38.77
CA THR A 566 -5.12 26.37 -40.01
C THR A 566 -4.06 27.47 -39.93
N ARG A 567 -3.66 28.01 -41.12
CA ARG A 567 -2.76 29.14 -41.20
C ARG A 567 -3.52 30.43 -40.98
N THR A 568 -2.94 31.38 -40.27
CA THR A 568 -3.45 32.74 -40.11
C THR A 568 -2.90 33.68 -41.19
N ASP A 569 -3.29 34.93 -41.16
CA ASP A 569 -2.71 35.99 -41.96
C ASP A 569 -1.56 36.73 -41.23
N TYR A 570 -1.33 36.40 -39.94
CA TYR A 570 -0.32 37.09 -39.13
C TYR A 570 1.07 36.49 -39.31
N VAL A 571 2.03 37.32 -39.69
CA VAL A 571 3.46 37.00 -39.77
C VAL A 571 4.19 37.74 -38.66
N ALA A 572 4.76 37.02 -37.70
CA ALA A 572 5.52 37.62 -36.61
C ALA A 572 6.81 38.29 -37.10
N PRO A 573 7.31 39.35 -36.43
CA PRO A 573 8.58 39.99 -36.78
C PRO A 573 9.73 39.00 -36.88
N GLY A 574 10.46 39.04 -38.01
CA GLY A 574 11.57 38.11 -38.26
C GLY A 574 11.18 36.73 -38.83
N HIS A 575 9.92 36.43 -38.97
CA HIS A 575 9.44 35.17 -39.57
C HIS A 575 9.11 35.37 -41.07
N LYS A 576 9.18 34.26 -41.82
CA LYS A 576 8.88 34.26 -43.27
C LYS A 576 7.48 33.79 -43.62
N LEU A 577 6.83 33.06 -42.71
CA LEU A 577 5.52 32.47 -42.96
C LEU A 577 4.55 32.88 -41.85
N ALA A 578 3.28 33.02 -42.21
CA ALA A 578 2.23 33.32 -41.27
C ALA A 578 2.06 32.20 -40.23
N SER A 579 1.75 32.56 -38.99
CA SER A 579 1.56 31.65 -37.86
C SER A 579 0.39 30.69 -38.10
N MET A 580 0.35 29.61 -37.31
CA MET A 580 -0.78 28.68 -37.30
C MET A 580 -1.73 29.01 -36.14
N GLN A 581 -3.00 28.66 -36.25
CA GLN A 581 -3.99 28.76 -35.18
C GLN A 581 -4.76 27.46 -35.04
N ILE A 582 -5.29 27.23 -33.84
CA ILE A 582 -6.12 26.03 -33.53
C ILE A 582 -7.59 26.47 -33.49
N ASP A 583 -8.41 25.82 -34.29
CA ASP A 583 -9.86 25.90 -34.16
C ASP A 583 -10.30 25.01 -33.00
N THR A 584 -10.65 25.64 -31.88
CA THR A 584 -11.04 24.96 -30.65
C THR A 584 -12.33 24.16 -30.78
N SER A 585 -13.18 24.49 -31.76
CA SER A 585 -14.44 23.78 -32.01
C SER A 585 -14.21 22.43 -32.69
N LYS A 586 -13.15 22.30 -33.50
CA LYS A 586 -12.76 21.07 -34.18
C LYS A 586 -11.72 20.25 -33.41
N CYS A 587 -11.02 20.87 -32.44
CA CYS A 587 -9.90 20.26 -31.75
C CYS A 587 -10.36 19.12 -30.84
N VAL A 588 -9.93 17.89 -31.14
CA VAL A 588 -10.17 16.67 -30.33
C VAL A 588 -9.23 16.54 -29.12
N LYS A 589 -8.43 17.55 -28.83
CA LYS A 589 -7.57 17.67 -27.64
C LYS A 589 -6.56 16.52 -27.46
N CYS A 590 -6.09 15.90 -28.54
CA CYS A 590 -5.17 14.75 -28.50
C CYS A 590 -3.71 15.09 -28.16
N GLY A 591 -3.30 16.37 -28.22
CA GLY A 591 -1.94 16.82 -27.89
C GLY A 591 -0.87 16.54 -28.95
N ALA A 592 -1.16 15.90 -30.08
CA ALA A 592 -0.20 15.56 -31.12
C ALA A 592 0.55 16.80 -31.70
N CYS A 593 -0.11 17.94 -31.71
CA CYS A 593 0.49 19.20 -32.17
C CYS A 593 1.60 19.69 -31.23
N VAL A 594 1.44 19.52 -29.91
CA VAL A 594 2.42 19.93 -28.89
C VAL A 594 3.68 19.08 -29.01
N SER A 595 3.54 17.74 -29.03
CA SER A 595 4.69 16.83 -29.14
C SER A 595 5.47 16.97 -30.44
N THR A 596 4.81 17.46 -31.49
CA THR A 596 5.42 17.65 -32.82
C THR A 596 6.12 19.00 -32.98
N CYS A 597 5.77 20.01 -32.17
CA CYS A 597 6.28 21.37 -32.32
C CYS A 597 7.71 21.52 -31.77
N LYS A 598 8.71 21.51 -32.63
CA LYS A 598 10.13 21.71 -32.27
C LYS A 598 10.41 23.09 -31.68
N PHE A 599 9.61 24.10 -32.01
CA PHE A 599 9.75 25.48 -31.57
C PHE A 599 9.04 25.78 -30.25
N LYS A 600 8.38 24.79 -29.67
CA LYS A 600 7.60 24.94 -28.42
C LYS A 600 6.56 26.07 -28.45
N ALA A 601 6.09 26.42 -29.65
CA ALA A 601 5.11 27.48 -29.87
C ALA A 601 3.67 27.07 -29.47
N ILE A 602 3.44 25.82 -29.09
CA ILE A 602 2.11 25.32 -28.73
C ILE A 602 2.09 25.04 -27.24
N SER A 603 1.23 25.75 -26.54
CA SER A 603 1.00 25.56 -25.09
C SER A 603 -0.34 24.91 -24.82
N LYS A 604 -0.38 24.17 -23.73
CA LYS A 604 -1.56 23.61 -23.10
C LYS A 604 -2.04 24.61 -22.04
N LYS A 605 -3.26 25.08 -22.16
CA LYS A 605 -3.91 25.98 -21.20
C LYS A 605 -5.09 25.31 -20.53
#